data_cbeb94c21649d63857ff6b09492c26ee
#
_entry.id   cbeb94c21649d63857ff6b09492c26ee
#
_cell.length_a   1.000
_cell.length_b   1.000
_cell.length_c   1.000
_cell.angle_alpha   90.00
_cell.angle_beta   90.00
_cell.angle_gamma   90.00
#
_symmetry.space_group_name_H-M   'P 1'
#
loop_
_entity.id
_entity.type
_entity.pdbx_description
1 polymer ?
#
loop_
_entity_poly.entity_id
_entity_poly.type
_entity_poly.pdbx_seq_one_letter_code
_entity_poly.pdbx_strand_id
1 'polypeptide(L)'
;MIRLAFRNLFQNKVRLMISVGGVVLSLLLILALDAVFAGVERQITAYIEYSGADIWVVQKDTLGPYAEPSSIRDDAYRAIRGMPGVARAANVTYLNMQVQQGDRDVRVMVVGFEPGEPGEPAYLVAGRQITRSHYEAVADVRTGF
;
A
#
# COMPACT_ATOMS: atom_id res chain seq x y z
N MET A 1 15.38 -36.18 37.63
CA MET A 1 15.20 -34.74 37.85
C MET A 1 14.01 -34.17 37.05
N ILE A 2 13.80 -34.52 35.77
CA ILE A 2 12.69 -34.01 34.93
C ILE A 2 11.30 -34.34 35.51
N ARG A 3 11.07 -35.53 36.03
CA ARG A 3 9.79 -35.93 36.66
C ARG A 3 9.41 -35.10 37.89
N LEU A 4 10.39 -34.67 38.67
CA LEU A 4 10.17 -33.80 39.83
C LEU A 4 9.80 -32.37 39.42
N ALA A 5 10.46 -31.86 38.38
CA ALA A 5 10.15 -30.55 37.80
C ALA A 5 8.73 -30.49 37.23
N PHE A 6 8.34 -31.54 36.49
CA PHE A 6 6.96 -31.65 35.94
C PHE A 6 5.92 -31.71 37.06
N ARG A 7 6.14 -32.51 38.09
CA ARG A 7 5.21 -32.63 39.22
C ARG A 7 5.07 -31.32 39.99
N ASN A 8 6.17 -30.57 40.14
CA ASN A 8 6.16 -29.28 40.82
C ASN A 8 5.46 -28.19 39.97
N LEU A 9 5.59 -28.24 38.63
CA LEU A 9 4.92 -27.34 37.72
C LEU A 9 3.39 -27.48 37.78
N PHE A 10 2.89 -28.72 37.84
CA PHE A 10 1.44 -29.00 37.88
C PHE A 10 0.81 -28.91 39.26
N GLN A 11 1.62 -28.81 40.32
CA GLN A 11 1.13 -28.73 41.70
C GLN A 11 0.44 -27.36 41.96
N ASN A 12 0.86 -26.31 41.26
CA ASN A 12 0.31 -24.95 41.41
C ASN A 12 -0.33 -24.46 40.09
N LYS A 13 -1.53 -24.96 39.79
CA LYS A 13 -2.27 -24.72 38.53
C LYS A 13 -2.44 -23.23 38.22
N VAL A 14 -2.68 -22.40 39.24
CA VAL A 14 -2.85 -20.95 39.06
C VAL A 14 -1.56 -20.31 38.57
N ARG A 15 -0.42 -20.66 39.16
CA ARG A 15 0.89 -20.12 38.76
C ARG A 15 1.26 -20.57 37.34
N LEU A 16 0.95 -21.82 36.99
CA LEU A 16 1.16 -22.34 35.66
C LEU A 16 0.31 -21.59 34.64
N MET A 17 -0.98 -21.38 34.91
CA MET A 17 -1.88 -20.64 34.03
C MET A 17 -1.42 -19.22 33.81
N ILE A 18 -0.98 -18.50 34.84
CA ILE A 18 -0.47 -17.13 34.70
C ILE A 18 0.80 -17.11 33.85
N SER A 19 1.75 -18.02 34.11
CA SER A 19 3.00 -18.06 33.35
C SER A 19 2.79 -18.44 31.89
N VAL A 20 2.00 -19.48 31.61
CA VAL A 20 1.66 -19.89 30.24
C VAL A 20 0.82 -18.84 29.56
N GLY A 21 -0.18 -18.26 30.23
CA GLY A 21 -1.01 -17.20 29.72
C GLY A 21 -0.19 -15.96 29.32
N GLY A 22 0.80 -15.58 30.13
CA GLY A 22 1.69 -14.48 29.80
C GLY A 22 2.52 -14.73 28.53
N VAL A 23 3.07 -15.95 28.40
CA VAL A 23 3.82 -16.33 27.19
C VAL A 23 2.91 -16.38 25.97
N VAL A 24 1.73 -16.97 26.08
CA VAL A 24 0.77 -17.06 24.99
C VAL A 24 0.32 -15.66 24.56
N LEU A 25 0.02 -14.77 25.51
CA LEU A 25 -0.38 -13.39 25.20
C LEU A 25 0.75 -12.63 24.48
N SER A 26 1.99 -12.77 24.94
CA SER A 26 3.15 -12.14 24.30
C SER A 26 3.35 -12.64 22.86
N LEU A 27 3.21 -13.94 22.65
CA LEU A 27 3.36 -14.56 21.34
C LEU A 27 2.24 -14.13 20.39
N LEU A 28 1.01 -14.07 20.91
CA LEU A 28 -0.14 -13.59 20.16
C LEU A 28 0.03 -12.13 19.73
N LEU A 29 0.56 -11.28 20.62
CA LEU A 29 0.84 -9.88 20.31
C LEU A 29 1.89 -9.74 19.20
N ILE A 30 2.98 -10.52 19.28
CA ILE A 30 4.03 -10.51 18.25
C ILE A 30 3.46 -10.94 16.90
N LEU A 31 2.72 -12.05 16.85
CA LEU A 31 2.10 -12.54 15.61
C LEU A 31 1.06 -11.58 15.04
N ALA A 32 0.29 -10.92 15.92
CA ALA A 32 -0.68 -9.91 15.48
C ALA A 32 0.00 -8.70 14.84
N LEU A 33 1.10 -8.21 15.46
CA LEU A 33 1.87 -7.10 14.90
C LEU A 33 2.53 -7.48 13.57
N ASP A 34 3.10 -8.67 13.49
CA ASP A 34 3.70 -9.16 12.24
C ASP A 34 2.67 -9.29 11.11
N ALA A 35 1.49 -9.82 11.43
CA ALA A 35 0.39 -9.92 10.46
C ALA A 35 -0.11 -8.55 9.97
N VAL A 36 -0.21 -7.56 10.89
CA VAL A 36 -0.58 -6.18 10.53
C VAL A 36 0.50 -5.58 9.63
N PHE A 37 1.77 -5.73 9.98
CA PHE A 37 2.90 -5.21 9.20
C PHE A 37 2.91 -5.81 7.79
N ALA A 38 2.81 -7.13 7.67
CA ALA A 38 2.74 -7.81 6.37
C ALA A 38 1.51 -7.40 5.54
N GLY A 39 0.38 -7.11 6.20
CA GLY A 39 -0.82 -6.59 5.54
C GLY A 39 -0.62 -5.18 4.98
N VAL A 40 -0.01 -4.30 5.73
CA VAL A 40 0.31 -2.92 5.31
C VAL A 40 1.31 -2.93 4.17
N GLU A 41 2.38 -3.72 4.26
CA GLU A 41 3.39 -3.86 3.21
C GLU A 41 2.74 -4.28 1.88
N ARG A 42 1.92 -5.33 1.88
CA ARG A 42 1.20 -5.79 0.68
C ARG A 42 0.27 -4.72 0.10
N GLN A 43 -0.36 -3.93 0.95
CA GLN A 43 -1.27 -2.88 0.49
C GLN A 43 -0.52 -1.71 -0.16
N ILE A 44 0.66 -1.35 0.37
CA ILE A 44 1.48 -0.27 -0.18
C ILE A 44 2.11 -0.69 -1.51
N THR A 45 2.61 -1.92 -1.61
CA THR A 45 3.28 -2.42 -2.83
C THR A 45 2.30 -2.78 -3.94
N ALA A 46 1.06 -3.09 -3.61
CA ALA A 46 0.06 -3.54 -4.59
C ALA A 46 -0.13 -2.56 -5.76
N TYR A 47 -0.18 -1.26 -5.49
CA TYR A 47 -0.33 -0.28 -6.56
C TYR A 47 0.90 -0.24 -7.48
N ILE A 48 2.09 -0.32 -6.91
CA ILE A 48 3.35 -0.31 -7.66
C ILE A 48 3.44 -1.56 -8.54
N GLU A 49 3.15 -2.73 -7.98
CA GLU A 49 3.19 -4.02 -8.69
C GLU A 49 2.17 -4.10 -9.83
N TYR A 50 0.98 -3.55 -9.62
CA TYR A 50 -0.11 -3.59 -10.61
C TYR A 50 -0.13 -2.42 -11.58
N SER A 51 0.74 -1.43 -11.43
CA SER A 51 0.80 -0.25 -12.31
C SER A 51 1.28 -0.55 -13.72
N GLY A 52 1.84 -1.74 -13.96
CA GLY A 52 2.42 -2.14 -15.25
C GLY A 52 3.73 -1.42 -15.59
N ALA A 53 4.38 -0.78 -14.62
CA ALA A 53 5.67 -0.13 -14.75
C ALA A 53 6.79 -0.98 -14.14
N ASP A 54 7.83 -1.27 -14.92
CA ASP A 54 9.02 -1.98 -14.45
C ASP A 54 9.95 -1.07 -13.63
N ILE A 55 9.95 0.24 -13.93
CA ILE A 55 10.83 1.23 -13.31
C ILE A 55 10.04 2.48 -12.95
N TRP A 56 10.23 2.95 -11.73
CA TRP A 56 9.73 4.22 -11.25
C TRP A 56 10.85 5.24 -11.13
N VAL A 57 10.66 6.41 -11.73
CA VAL A 57 11.60 7.52 -11.66
C VAL A 57 11.04 8.57 -10.74
N VAL A 58 11.79 8.88 -9.70
CA VAL A 58 11.44 9.87 -8.67
C VAL A 58 12.55 10.89 -8.53
N GLN A 59 12.30 11.98 -7.82
CA GLN A 59 13.31 12.98 -7.51
C GLN A 59 14.48 12.34 -6.75
N LYS A 60 15.69 12.81 -7.04
CA LYS A 60 16.88 12.36 -6.34
C LYS A 60 16.74 12.53 -4.83
N ASP A 61 17.23 11.55 -4.08
CA ASP A 61 17.23 11.53 -2.62
C ASP A 61 15.85 11.36 -1.98
N THR A 62 14.81 10.88 -2.71
CA THR A 62 13.52 10.45 -2.18
C THR A 62 13.47 8.94 -1.98
N LEU A 63 12.72 8.48 -0.97
CA LEU A 63 12.59 7.06 -0.60
C LEU A 63 11.75 6.23 -1.58
N GLY A 64 11.22 6.83 -2.63
CA GLY A 64 10.44 6.15 -3.65
C GLY A 64 9.04 6.74 -3.87
N PRO A 65 8.29 6.18 -4.82
CA PRO A 65 6.96 6.67 -5.13
C PRO A 65 6.04 6.52 -3.91
N TYR A 66 5.22 7.53 -3.64
CA TYR A 66 4.24 7.60 -2.54
C TYR A 66 4.81 7.67 -1.12
N ALA A 67 6.09 7.41 -0.90
CA ALA A 67 6.72 7.52 0.42
C ALA A 67 6.96 8.98 0.81
N GLU A 68 7.41 9.77 -0.14
CA GLU A 68 7.71 11.20 0.02
C GLU A 68 7.23 12.00 -1.19
N PRO A 69 6.92 13.28 -1.03
CA PRO A 69 6.65 14.16 -2.15
C PRO A 69 7.84 14.20 -3.12
N SER A 70 7.58 13.90 -4.37
CA SER A 70 8.58 13.93 -5.45
C SER A 70 8.09 14.85 -6.56
N SER A 71 8.92 15.77 -6.98
CA SER A 71 8.61 16.68 -8.07
C SER A 71 9.67 16.55 -9.15
N ILE A 72 9.28 16.01 -10.29
CA ILE A 72 10.08 15.93 -11.49
C ILE A 72 9.51 16.87 -12.55
N ARG A 73 10.36 17.31 -13.48
CA ARG A 73 9.90 18.12 -14.62
C ARG A 73 8.90 17.34 -15.45
N ASP A 74 7.85 18.01 -15.87
CA ASP A 74 6.73 17.46 -16.61
C ASP A 74 7.13 16.83 -17.96
N ASP A 75 8.23 17.32 -18.55
CA ASP A 75 8.78 16.84 -19.83
C ASP A 75 9.81 15.70 -19.70
N ALA A 76 10.19 15.31 -18.46
CA ALA A 76 11.22 14.31 -18.20
C ALA A 76 10.91 12.95 -18.85
N TYR A 77 9.63 12.55 -18.89
CA TYR A 77 9.22 11.28 -19.50
C TYR A 77 9.56 11.21 -21.00
N ARG A 78 9.60 12.34 -21.72
CA ARG A 78 9.97 12.38 -23.14
C ARG A 78 11.44 12.01 -23.35
N ALA A 79 12.31 12.50 -22.49
CA ALA A 79 13.74 12.14 -22.53
C ALA A 79 13.94 10.67 -22.21
N ILE A 80 13.21 10.15 -21.21
CA ILE A 80 13.26 8.74 -20.79
C ILE A 80 12.74 7.82 -21.92
N ARG A 81 11.62 8.19 -22.56
CA ARG A 81 11.04 7.43 -23.67
C ARG A 81 11.99 7.32 -24.88
N GLY A 82 12.91 8.27 -25.03
CA GLY A 82 13.93 8.23 -26.09
C GLY A 82 15.15 7.36 -25.76
N MET A 83 15.25 6.78 -24.57
CA MET A 83 16.39 5.96 -24.18
C MET A 83 16.30 4.55 -24.77
N PRO A 84 17.43 3.96 -25.22
CA PRO A 84 17.45 2.58 -25.68
C PRO A 84 16.95 1.60 -24.60
N GLY A 85 16.05 0.71 -24.96
CA GLY A 85 15.49 -0.30 -24.06
C GLY A 85 14.22 0.16 -23.32
N VAL A 86 13.78 1.41 -23.46
CA VAL A 86 12.52 1.90 -22.90
C VAL A 86 11.41 1.71 -23.94
N ALA A 87 10.43 0.88 -23.63
CA ALA A 87 9.27 0.64 -24.50
C ALA A 87 8.22 1.74 -24.34
N ARG A 88 7.93 2.15 -23.11
CA ARG A 88 6.93 3.17 -22.76
C ARG A 88 7.42 3.98 -21.57
N ALA A 89 7.01 5.23 -21.51
CA ALA A 89 7.21 6.08 -20.33
C ALA A 89 6.05 7.08 -20.26
N ALA A 90 5.49 7.24 -19.08
CA ALA A 90 4.38 8.14 -18.81
C ALA A 90 4.56 8.85 -17.47
N ASN A 91 3.91 9.99 -17.31
CA ASN A 91 3.86 10.69 -16.04
C ASN A 91 2.70 10.17 -15.18
N VAL A 92 2.99 10.00 -13.90
CA VAL A 92 1.98 9.79 -12.87
C VAL A 92 2.07 10.93 -11.87
N THR A 93 0.95 11.62 -11.67
CA THR A 93 0.86 12.69 -10.67
C THR A 93 -0.06 12.24 -9.56
N TYR A 94 0.32 12.45 -8.31
CA TYR A 94 -0.55 12.17 -7.18
C TYR A 94 -0.62 13.35 -6.22
N LEU A 95 -1.79 13.54 -5.66
CA LEU A 95 -2.09 14.61 -4.72
C LEU A 95 -2.99 14.09 -3.61
N ASN A 96 -2.55 14.26 -2.36
CA ASN A 96 -3.43 14.04 -1.22
C ASN A 96 -4.29 15.27 -1.00
N MET A 97 -5.60 15.08 -1.04
CA MET A 97 -6.56 16.16 -0.82
C MET A 97 -7.72 15.70 0.05
N GLN A 98 -8.46 16.67 0.56
CA GLN A 98 -9.67 16.45 1.32
C GLN A 98 -10.86 16.80 0.43
N VAL A 99 -11.78 15.87 0.29
CA VAL A 99 -12.99 16.04 -0.51
C VAL A 99 -14.19 15.99 0.40
N GLN A 100 -15.09 16.92 0.25
CA GLN A 100 -16.36 16.94 0.98
C GLN A 100 -17.36 15.99 0.31
N GLN A 101 -17.80 14.98 1.07
CA GLN A 101 -18.84 14.06 0.66
C GLN A 101 -20.06 14.24 1.55
N GLY A 102 -21.06 15.00 1.10
CA GLY A 102 -22.16 15.42 1.95
C GLY A 102 -21.66 16.22 3.14
N ASP A 103 -21.92 15.76 4.36
CA ASP A 103 -21.47 16.39 5.62
C ASP A 103 -20.14 15.83 6.15
N ARG A 104 -19.43 15.02 5.40
CA ARG A 104 -18.17 14.38 5.83
C ARG A 104 -17.02 14.80 4.94
N ASP A 105 -15.90 15.11 5.59
CA ASP A 105 -14.63 15.31 4.92
C ASP A 105 -13.88 13.97 4.81
N VAL A 106 -13.60 13.54 3.59
CA VAL A 106 -12.88 12.30 3.30
C VAL A 106 -11.53 12.65 2.71
N ARG A 107 -10.45 12.08 3.27
CA ARG A 107 -9.12 12.19 2.66
C ARG A 107 -9.03 11.21 1.51
N VAL A 108 -8.68 11.72 0.36
CA VAL A 108 -8.47 10.93 -0.86
C VAL A 108 -7.10 11.22 -1.45
N MET A 109 -6.50 10.21 -2.02
CA MET A 109 -5.33 10.37 -2.87
C MET A 109 -5.82 10.37 -4.33
N VAL A 110 -5.67 11.51 -4.99
CA VAL A 110 -6.00 11.64 -6.40
C VAL A 110 -4.77 11.30 -7.21
N VAL A 111 -4.91 10.37 -8.14
CA VAL A 111 -3.83 9.93 -9.04
C VAL A 111 -4.21 10.31 -10.46
N GLY A 112 -3.38 11.12 -11.09
CA GLY A 112 -3.47 11.45 -12.50
C GLY A 112 -2.55 10.55 -13.32
N PHE A 113 -3.07 9.94 -14.37
CA PHE A 113 -2.34 9.06 -15.27
C PHE A 113 -2.83 9.25 -16.72
N GLU A 114 -2.07 8.78 -17.69
CA GLU A 114 -2.45 8.76 -19.08
C GLU A 114 -3.15 7.44 -19.42
N PRO A 115 -4.39 7.45 -19.97
CA PRO A 115 -5.10 6.23 -20.34
C PRO A 115 -4.31 5.37 -21.35
N GLY A 116 -4.20 4.07 -21.07
CA GLY A 116 -3.43 3.12 -21.87
C GLY A 116 -1.93 3.08 -21.62
N GLU A 117 -1.42 3.92 -20.72
CA GLU A 117 -0.01 3.95 -20.35
C GLU A 117 0.22 3.38 -18.93
N PRO A 118 1.47 3.07 -18.53
CA PRO A 118 1.77 2.62 -17.18
C PRO A 118 1.29 3.61 -16.10
N GLY A 119 0.73 3.09 -15.02
CA GLY A 119 0.13 3.89 -13.93
C GLY A 119 -1.40 3.86 -13.91
N GLU A 120 -2.03 3.27 -14.92
CA GLU A 120 -3.46 3.01 -14.96
C GLU A 120 -3.88 1.96 -13.91
N PRO A 121 -5.13 2.04 -13.34
CA PRO A 121 -5.65 1.00 -12.47
C PRO A 121 -5.66 -0.37 -13.15
N ALA A 122 -5.15 -1.40 -12.48
CA ALA A 122 -5.00 -2.74 -13.04
C ALA A 122 -6.33 -3.41 -13.43
N TYR A 123 -7.39 -3.14 -12.68
CA TYR A 123 -8.72 -3.69 -12.94
C TYR A 123 -9.82 -2.79 -12.37
N LEU A 124 -10.99 -2.91 -12.95
CA LEU A 124 -12.22 -2.27 -12.46
C LEU A 124 -13.17 -3.33 -11.93
N VAL A 125 -13.77 -3.04 -10.77
CA VAL A 125 -14.84 -3.89 -10.20
C VAL A 125 -16.17 -3.61 -10.88
N ALA A 126 -16.40 -2.35 -11.28
CA ALA A 126 -17.62 -1.91 -11.96
C ALA A 126 -17.29 -0.69 -12.84
N GLY A 127 -18.13 -0.44 -13.84
CA GLY A 127 -17.96 0.69 -14.75
C GLY A 127 -17.08 0.37 -15.94
N ARG A 128 -16.38 1.38 -16.46
CA ARG A 128 -15.49 1.29 -17.61
C ARG A 128 -14.20 2.06 -17.36
N GLN A 129 -13.17 1.76 -18.09
CA GLN A 129 -11.91 2.50 -18.09
C GLN A 129 -12.13 3.95 -18.58
N ILE A 130 -11.25 4.84 -18.12
CA ILE A 130 -11.21 6.22 -18.58
C ILE A 130 -10.85 6.23 -20.08
N THR A 131 -11.67 6.88 -20.87
CA THR A 131 -11.44 7.01 -22.31
C THR A 131 -11.17 8.47 -22.74
N ARG A 132 -11.48 9.41 -21.87
CA ARG A 132 -11.29 10.84 -22.13
C ARG A 132 -10.33 11.42 -21.09
N SER A 133 -9.52 12.37 -21.52
CA SER A 133 -8.55 13.05 -20.64
C SER A 133 -9.18 14.04 -19.65
N HIS A 134 -10.50 14.33 -19.76
CA HIS A 134 -11.18 15.30 -18.92
C HIS A 134 -12.54 14.79 -18.46
N TYR A 135 -12.92 15.16 -17.22
CA TYR A 135 -14.24 14.92 -16.63
C TYR A 135 -14.61 13.44 -16.42
N GLU A 136 -13.63 12.55 -16.41
CA GLU A 136 -13.81 11.14 -16.06
C GLU A 136 -12.87 10.80 -14.91
N ALA A 137 -13.36 10.02 -13.95
CA ALA A 137 -12.58 9.52 -12.84
C ALA A 137 -13.00 8.08 -12.49
N VAL A 138 -12.05 7.32 -12.00
CA VAL A 138 -12.30 6.02 -11.37
C VAL A 138 -12.10 6.23 -9.88
N ALA A 139 -13.07 5.81 -9.08
CA ALA A 139 -13.01 5.92 -7.63
C ALA A 139 -12.86 4.53 -6.99
N ASP A 140 -12.18 4.46 -5.86
CA ASP A 140 -12.16 3.27 -5.02
C ASP A 140 -13.57 3.00 -4.46
N VAL A 141 -13.96 1.74 -4.42
CA VAL A 141 -15.26 1.28 -3.86
C VAL A 141 -15.48 1.79 -2.43
N ARG A 142 -14.41 1.99 -1.65
CA ARG A 142 -14.47 2.53 -0.30
C ARG A 142 -14.71 4.04 -0.22
N THR A 143 -14.42 4.75 -1.30
CA THR A 143 -14.63 6.21 -1.36
C THR A 143 -16.12 6.54 -1.55
N GLY A 144 -16.94 5.55 -1.97
CA GLY A 144 -18.40 5.53 -1.97
C GLY A 144 -19.03 6.82 -2.53
N PHE A 145 -19.13 6.93 -3.84
CA PHE A 145 -20.01 7.91 -4.47
C PHE A 145 -21.35 7.25 -4.79
#